data_d961868fff45cfe4bfd37a7771c69ec0
#
_entry.id   d961868fff45cfe4bfd37a7771c69ec0
#
_cell.length_a   1.000
_cell.length_b   1.000
_cell.length_c   1.000
_cell.angle_alpha   90.00
_cell.angle_beta   90.00
_cell.angle_gamma   90.00
#
_symmetry.space_group_name_H-M   'P 1'
#
loop_
_entity.id
_entity.type
_entity.pdbx_description
1 polymer ?
#
loop_
_entity_poly.entity_id
_entity_poly.type
_entity_poly.pdbx_seq_one_letter_code
_entity_poly.pdbx_strand_id
1 'polypeptide(L)'
;RKGFTAFLGTMSGLFVTASLTFIFGDIFRIDGMSQPFAQSVIFSSAMRLDILKIFYAAIVIGASGAAMDIAMDMSATIEELKYHNPALNGKELIKSGFNVGRSVIGTMTTTLLLAYSGGFLTLLILFLERDMTLLQILNMKMITSEIIKIIIGSIGLVVVAPMTTYIGAIIYSLDDEKVRKINSNFQLKRIINMILK
;
A
#
# COMPACT_ATOMS: atom_id res chain seq x y z
N ARG A 1 16.38 -4.68 -9.25
CA ARG A 1 16.32 -3.66 -8.20
C ARG A 1 14.90 -3.11 -8.08
N LYS A 2 14.33 -2.55 -9.16
CA LYS A 2 12.97 -2.01 -9.21
C LYS A 2 11.93 -2.95 -8.61
N GLY A 3 11.84 -4.19 -9.11
CA GLY A 3 10.87 -5.17 -8.60
C GLY A 3 11.07 -5.53 -7.11
N PHE A 4 12.31 -5.56 -6.64
CA PHE A 4 12.61 -5.83 -5.24
C PHE A 4 12.22 -4.65 -4.33
N THR A 5 12.46 -3.42 -4.77
CA THR A 5 12.00 -2.20 -4.09
C THR A 5 10.47 -2.16 -4.00
N ALA A 6 9.78 -2.44 -5.11
CA ALA A 6 8.33 -2.50 -5.14
C ALA A 6 7.77 -3.60 -4.23
N PHE A 7 8.37 -4.79 -4.27
CA PHE A 7 7.96 -5.90 -3.40
C PHE A 7 8.08 -5.56 -1.92
N LEU A 8 9.23 -5.03 -1.49
CA LEU A 8 9.42 -4.63 -0.09
C LEU A 8 8.50 -3.47 0.31
N GLY A 9 8.27 -2.51 -0.59
CA GLY A 9 7.34 -1.41 -0.39
C GLY A 9 5.91 -1.92 -0.18
N THR A 10 5.43 -2.80 -1.05
CA THR A 10 4.11 -3.44 -0.93
C THR A 10 4.00 -4.22 0.37
N MET A 11 4.97 -5.07 0.68
CA MET A 11 4.97 -5.87 1.92
C MET A 11 4.89 -5.00 3.18
N SER A 12 5.66 -3.90 3.22
CA SER A 12 5.63 -2.98 4.35
C SER A 12 4.26 -2.29 4.51
N GLY A 13 3.66 -1.85 3.41
CA GLY A 13 2.31 -1.26 3.42
C GLY A 13 1.22 -2.25 3.84
N LEU A 14 1.28 -3.49 3.32
CA LEU A 14 0.34 -4.55 3.71
C LEU A 14 0.50 -4.95 5.18
N PHE A 15 1.73 -4.95 5.70
CA PHE A 15 1.97 -5.19 7.11
C PHE A 15 1.31 -4.12 7.99
N VAL A 16 1.42 -2.84 7.61
CA VAL A 16 0.73 -1.75 8.30
C VAL A 16 -0.78 -1.90 8.19
N THR A 17 -1.31 -2.21 7.01
CA THR A 17 -2.75 -2.46 6.81
C THR A 17 -3.25 -3.60 7.69
N ALA A 18 -2.54 -4.72 7.75
CA ALA A 18 -2.88 -5.85 8.60
C ALA A 18 -2.87 -5.45 10.09
N SER A 19 -1.83 -4.76 10.54
CA SER A 19 -1.72 -4.28 11.92
C SER A 19 -2.88 -3.36 12.30
N LEU A 20 -3.22 -2.41 11.42
CA LEU A 20 -4.38 -1.52 11.63
C LEU A 20 -5.69 -2.30 11.64
N THR A 21 -5.83 -3.32 10.79
CA THR A 21 -7.02 -4.18 10.75
C THR A 21 -7.25 -4.88 12.08
N PHE A 22 -6.21 -5.42 12.70
CA PHE A 22 -6.32 -6.04 14.02
C PHE A 22 -6.66 -5.03 15.11
N ILE A 23 -5.98 -3.88 15.14
CA ILE A 23 -6.19 -2.83 16.15
C ILE A 23 -7.62 -2.28 16.05
N PHE A 24 -8.04 -1.88 14.87
CA PHE A 24 -9.38 -1.31 14.68
C PHE A 24 -10.48 -2.35 14.80
N GLY A 25 -10.22 -3.59 14.36
CA GLY A 25 -11.15 -4.70 14.52
C GLY A 25 -11.48 -4.97 15.98
N ASP A 26 -10.49 -4.90 16.84
CA ASP A 26 -10.65 -5.09 18.29
C ASP A 26 -11.34 -3.88 18.96
N ILE A 27 -10.90 -2.65 18.64
CA ILE A 27 -11.47 -1.41 19.18
C ILE A 27 -12.97 -1.29 18.83
N PHE A 28 -13.34 -1.54 17.59
CA PHE A 28 -14.72 -1.44 17.12
C PHE A 28 -15.55 -2.70 17.34
N ARG A 29 -14.96 -3.74 17.95
CA ARG A 29 -15.62 -5.04 18.22
C ARG A 29 -16.32 -5.58 16.99
N ILE A 30 -15.62 -5.62 15.86
CA ILE A 30 -16.15 -6.11 14.61
C ILE A 30 -16.32 -7.63 14.73
N ASP A 31 -17.52 -8.13 14.47
CA ASP A 31 -17.84 -9.55 14.59
C ASP A 31 -17.77 -10.33 13.26
N GLY A 32 -17.49 -9.64 12.15
CA GLY A 32 -17.46 -10.21 10.81
C GLY A 32 -18.84 -10.60 10.23
N MET A 33 -19.86 -10.68 11.08
CA MET A 33 -21.23 -11.05 10.68
C MET A 33 -21.93 -9.98 9.84
N SER A 34 -21.38 -8.80 9.80
CA SER A 34 -21.85 -7.68 8.98
C SER A 34 -21.56 -7.81 7.48
N GLN A 35 -20.76 -8.83 7.08
CA GLN A 35 -20.51 -9.08 5.66
C GLN A 35 -21.74 -9.68 4.96
N PRO A 36 -22.00 -9.30 3.69
CA PRO A 36 -23.04 -9.92 2.87
C PRO A 36 -22.85 -11.44 2.86
N PHE A 37 -23.95 -12.16 3.05
CA PHE A 37 -23.98 -13.62 3.04
C PHE A 37 -23.19 -14.34 4.16
N ALA A 38 -22.61 -13.64 5.14
CA ALA A 38 -21.89 -14.25 6.25
C ALA A 38 -22.72 -15.32 6.97
N GLN A 39 -23.99 -15.05 7.23
CA GLN A 39 -24.91 -16.01 7.83
C GLN A 39 -25.11 -17.25 6.95
N SER A 40 -25.30 -17.06 5.65
CA SER A 40 -25.46 -18.19 4.72
C SER A 40 -24.23 -19.10 4.70
N VAL A 41 -23.04 -18.50 4.76
CA VAL A 41 -21.76 -19.25 4.81
C VAL A 41 -21.67 -20.06 6.09
N ILE A 42 -22.06 -19.51 7.24
CA ILE A 42 -22.03 -20.22 8.52
C ILE A 42 -23.00 -21.40 8.52
N PHE A 43 -24.22 -21.20 8.03
CA PHE A 43 -25.24 -22.26 8.05
C PHE A 43 -25.03 -23.32 6.97
N SER A 44 -24.42 -23.01 5.85
CA SER A 44 -24.15 -23.97 4.76
C SER A 44 -22.82 -24.69 4.89
N SER A 45 -21.90 -24.20 5.70
CA SER A 45 -20.56 -24.76 5.83
C SER A 45 -20.50 -25.83 6.90
N ALA A 46 -20.08 -27.04 6.52
CA ALA A 46 -19.71 -28.10 7.46
C ALA A 46 -18.41 -27.78 8.23
N MET A 47 -17.66 -26.78 7.80
CA MET A 47 -16.43 -26.31 8.44
C MET A 47 -16.75 -25.18 9.44
N ARG A 48 -16.07 -25.20 10.59
CA ARG A 48 -16.12 -24.07 11.53
C ARG A 48 -15.25 -22.93 11.00
N LEU A 49 -15.82 -22.10 10.12
CA LEU A 49 -15.15 -20.95 9.56
C LEU A 49 -15.18 -19.76 10.54
N ASP A 50 -14.03 -19.15 10.73
CA ASP A 50 -13.88 -17.91 11.50
C ASP A 50 -14.14 -16.72 10.58
N ILE A 51 -15.38 -16.23 10.58
CA ILE A 51 -15.83 -15.13 9.70
C ILE A 51 -15.06 -13.85 9.98
N LEU A 52 -14.63 -13.61 11.22
CA LEU A 52 -13.83 -12.44 11.57
C LEU A 52 -12.46 -12.46 10.85
N LYS A 53 -11.79 -13.61 10.85
CA LYS A 53 -10.52 -13.76 10.12
C LYS A 53 -10.69 -13.63 8.62
N ILE A 54 -11.80 -14.12 8.07
CA ILE A 54 -12.14 -13.92 6.65
C ILE A 54 -12.33 -12.45 6.35
N PHE A 55 -13.01 -11.71 7.23
CA PHE A 55 -13.18 -10.26 7.09
C PHE A 55 -11.84 -9.52 7.10
N TYR A 56 -10.94 -9.86 8.04
CA TYR A 56 -9.61 -9.26 8.09
C TYR A 56 -8.77 -9.58 6.84
N ALA A 57 -8.83 -10.83 6.38
CA ALA A 57 -8.18 -11.21 5.13
C ALA A 57 -8.73 -10.44 3.92
N ALA A 58 -10.04 -10.21 3.86
CA ALA A 58 -10.67 -9.44 2.79
C ALA A 58 -10.18 -7.98 2.75
N ILE A 59 -9.93 -7.35 3.90
CA ILE A 59 -9.36 -5.99 3.96
C ILE A 59 -7.95 -5.98 3.36
N VAL A 60 -7.09 -6.90 3.77
CA VAL A 60 -5.70 -6.96 3.32
C VAL A 60 -5.63 -7.30 1.83
N ILE A 61 -6.42 -8.28 1.36
CA ILE A 61 -6.47 -8.66 -0.05
C ILE A 61 -7.02 -7.50 -0.89
N GLY A 62 -8.08 -6.83 -0.44
CA GLY A 62 -8.67 -5.69 -1.15
C GLY A 62 -7.69 -4.52 -1.30
N ALA A 63 -6.84 -4.28 -0.29
CA ALA A 63 -5.82 -3.25 -0.35
C ALA A 63 -4.59 -3.65 -1.19
N SER A 64 -4.32 -4.96 -1.36
CA SER A 64 -3.06 -5.45 -1.94
C SER A 64 -2.84 -5.03 -3.40
N GLY A 65 -3.89 -5.00 -4.22
CA GLY A 65 -3.80 -4.60 -5.63
C GLY A 65 -3.32 -3.16 -5.77
N ALA A 66 -4.04 -2.23 -5.13
CA ALA A 66 -3.68 -0.80 -5.18
C ALA A 66 -2.33 -0.51 -4.48
N ALA A 67 -1.99 -1.25 -3.42
CA ALA A 67 -0.69 -1.16 -2.76
C ALA A 67 0.45 -1.53 -3.72
N MET A 68 0.26 -2.59 -4.51
CA MET A 68 1.24 -3.02 -5.51
C MET A 68 1.42 -1.97 -6.61
N ASP A 69 0.33 -1.40 -7.11
CA ASP A 69 0.37 -0.37 -8.16
C ASP A 69 1.16 0.86 -7.69
N ILE A 70 0.84 1.38 -6.49
CA ILE A 70 1.58 2.50 -5.89
C ILE A 70 3.07 2.16 -5.70
N ALA A 71 3.39 0.97 -5.18
CA ALA A 71 4.76 0.55 -4.97
C ALA A 71 5.55 0.42 -6.29
N MET A 72 4.90 -0.06 -7.35
CA MET A 72 5.50 -0.15 -8.67
C MET A 72 5.78 1.23 -9.28
N ASP A 73 4.82 2.15 -9.20
CA ASP A 73 4.95 3.52 -9.70
C ASP A 73 6.06 4.27 -8.94
N MET A 74 6.07 4.16 -7.62
CA MET A 74 7.10 4.78 -6.78
C MET A 74 8.49 4.20 -7.05
N SER A 75 8.59 2.88 -7.19
CA SER A 75 9.85 2.21 -7.51
C SER A 75 10.36 2.62 -8.90
N ALA A 76 9.48 2.74 -9.89
CA ALA A 76 9.81 3.24 -11.22
C ALA A 76 10.30 4.69 -11.17
N THR A 77 9.60 5.53 -10.42
CA THR A 77 9.97 6.94 -10.24
C THR A 77 11.37 7.10 -9.63
N ILE A 78 11.69 6.33 -8.57
CA ILE A 78 13.01 6.37 -7.92
C ILE A 78 14.11 5.91 -8.89
N GLU A 79 13.85 4.85 -9.66
CA GLU A 79 14.79 4.37 -10.68
C GLU A 79 15.05 5.43 -11.75
N GLU A 80 14.01 6.06 -12.27
CA GLU A 80 14.10 7.09 -13.31
C GLU A 80 14.82 8.35 -12.82
N LEU A 81 14.51 8.82 -11.61
CA LEU A 81 15.22 9.93 -10.97
C LEU A 81 16.71 9.66 -10.85
N LYS A 82 17.08 8.44 -10.47
CA LYS A 82 18.48 8.05 -10.32
C LYS A 82 19.19 7.86 -11.66
N TYR A 83 18.45 7.36 -12.67
CA TYR A 83 18.98 7.19 -14.03
C TYR A 83 19.31 8.54 -14.68
N HIS A 84 18.40 9.51 -14.61
CA HIS A 84 18.61 10.85 -15.18
C HIS A 84 19.58 11.72 -14.40
N ASN A 85 19.68 11.53 -13.10
CA ASN A 85 20.62 12.28 -12.26
C ASN A 85 21.34 11.35 -11.28
N PRO A 86 22.44 10.70 -11.73
CA PRO A 86 23.23 9.80 -10.88
C PRO A 86 23.86 10.48 -9.67
N ALA A 87 24.01 11.83 -9.68
CA ALA A 87 24.61 12.60 -8.59
C ALA A 87 23.66 12.81 -7.40
N LEU A 88 22.35 12.52 -7.55
CA LEU A 88 21.39 12.66 -6.45
C LEU A 88 21.78 11.77 -5.27
N ASN A 89 21.87 12.41 -4.08
CA ASN A 89 22.05 11.69 -2.82
C ASN A 89 20.74 11.09 -2.31
N GLY A 90 20.85 10.16 -1.36
CA GLY A 90 19.66 9.48 -0.81
C GLY A 90 18.59 10.43 -0.26
N LYS A 91 19.00 11.56 0.37
CA LYS A 91 18.08 12.57 0.90
C LYS A 91 17.32 13.31 -0.20
N GLU A 92 17.99 13.67 -1.27
CA GLU A 92 17.39 14.35 -2.42
C GLU A 92 16.43 13.40 -3.16
N LEU A 93 16.83 12.14 -3.28
CA LEU A 93 16.01 11.10 -3.88
C LEU A 93 14.71 10.87 -3.09
N ILE A 94 14.81 10.83 -1.75
CA ILE A 94 13.62 10.75 -0.86
C ILE A 94 12.74 11.97 -1.07
N LYS A 95 13.29 13.19 -1.04
CA LYS A 95 12.51 14.42 -1.21
C LYS A 95 11.78 14.47 -2.54
N SER A 96 12.45 14.11 -3.63
CA SER A 96 11.85 14.06 -4.97
C SER A 96 10.79 12.97 -5.06
N GLY A 97 11.06 11.78 -4.52
CA GLY A 97 10.10 10.70 -4.46
C GLY A 97 8.84 11.06 -3.66
N PHE A 98 8.96 11.74 -2.53
CA PHE A 98 7.80 12.22 -1.77
C PHE A 98 6.95 13.23 -2.55
N ASN A 99 7.57 14.12 -3.35
CA ASN A 99 6.83 15.06 -4.18
C ASN A 99 5.99 14.35 -5.25
N VAL A 100 6.56 13.34 -5.91
CA VAL A 100 5.83 12.52 -6.88
C VAL A 100 4.78 11.66 -6.16
N GLY A 101 5.13 11.07 -5.03
CA GLY A 101 4.24 10.23 -4.23
C GLY A 101 2.94 10.93 -3.82
N ARG A 102 2.98 12.23 -3.53
CA ARG A 102 1.76 13.00 -3.27
C ARG A 102 0.79 13.00 -4.46
N SER A 103 1.31 13.17 -5.67
CA SER A 103 0.48 13.16 -6.88
C SER A 103 -0.09 11.78 -7.15
N VAL A 104 0.72 10.74 -7.00
CA VAL A 104 0.29 9.34 -7.16
C VAL A 104 -0.80 8.97 -6.16
N ILE A 105 -0.61 9.27 -4.86
CA ILE A 105 -1.62 9.03 -3.83
C ILE A 105 -2.91 9.78 -4.15
N GLY A 106 -2.84 11.04 -4.56
CA GLY A 106 -4.00 11.86 -4.89
C GLY A 106 -4.84 11.24 -6.02
N THR A 107 -4.20 10.80 -7.09
CA THR A 107 -4.86 10.14 -8.24
C THR A 107 -5.48 8.81 -7.83
N MET A 108 -4.72 7.97 -7.11
CA MET A 108 -5.18 6.66 -6.66
C MET A 108 -6.35 6.76 -5.67
N THR A 109 -6.33 7.76 -4.77
CA THR A 109 -7.45 7.99 -3.84
C THR A 109 -8.73 8.33 -4.58
N THR A 110 -8.66 9.15 -5.62
CA THR A 110 -9.84 9.48 -6.45
C THR A 110 -10.38 8.24 -7.17
N THR A 111 -9.50 7.43 -7.74
CA THR A 111 -9.89 6.18 -8.42
C THR A 111 -10.55 5.20 -7.46
N LEU A 112 -10.00 5.04 -6.25
CA LEU A 112 -10.59 4.22 -5.20
C LEU A 112 -11.96 4.72 -4.77
N LEU A 113 -12.14 6.04 -4.58
CA LEU A 113 -13.42 6.63 -4.24
C LEU A 113 -14.48 6.28 -5.28
N LEU A 114 -14.16 6.41 -6.57
CA LEU A 114 -15.05 6.06 -7.67
C LEU A 114 -15.37 4.57 -7.71
N ALA A 115 -14.37 3.71 -7.51
CA ALA A 115 -14.56 2.25 -7.48
C ALA A 115 -15.48 1.82 -6.33
N TYR A 116 -15.28 2.36 -5.13
CA TYR A 116 -16.16 2.08 -4.00
C TYR A 116 -17.57 2.64 -4.22
N SER A 117 -17.69 3.87 -4.70
CA SER A 117 -19.02 4.46 -5.01
C SER A 117 -19.78 3.64 -6.04
N GLY A 118 -19.11 3.14 -7.08
CA GLY A 118 -19.71 2.27 -8.09
C GLY A 118 -20.15 0.92 -7.50
N GLY A 119 -19.35 0.32 -6.63
CA GLY A 119 -19.70 -0.94 -5.97
C GLY A 119 -20.90 -0.83 -5.03
N PHE A 120 -21.15 0.33 -4.45
CA PHE A 120 -22.30 0.57 -3.57
C PHE A 120 -23.53 1.17 -4.25
N LEU A 121 -23.48 1.46 -5.55
CA LEU A 121 -24.54 2.17 -6.25
C LEU A 121 -25.91 1.49 -6.08
N THR A 122 -26.00 0.18 -6.27
CA THR A 122 -27.23 -0.59 -6.12
C THR A 122 -27.80 -0.50 -4.70
N LEU A 123 -26.92 -0.54 -3.69
CA LEU A 123 -27.30 -0.44 -2.29
C LEU A 123 -27.83 0.97 -1.95
N LEU A 124 -27.19 2.00 -2.50
CA LEU A 124 -27.63 3.39 -2.34
C LEU A 124 -29.00 3.61 -2.96
N ILE A 125 -29.27 3.05 -4.14
CA ILE A 125 -30.59 3.11 -4.79
C ILE A 125 -31.65 2.43 -3.90
N LEU A 126 -31.34 1.25 -3.34
CA LEU A 126 -32.25 0.57 -2.44
C LEU A 126 -32.59 1.38 -1.18
N PHE A 127 -31.63 2.10 -0.62
CA PHE A 127 -31.84 2.97 0.54
C PHE A 127 -32.73 4.17 0.19
N LEU A 128 -32.54 4.76 -0.99
CA LEU A 128 -33.39 5.84 -1.50
C LEU A 128 -34.83 5.39 -1.72
N GLU A 129 -35.01 4.19 -2.29
CA GLU A 129 -36.36 3.63 -2.53
C GLU A 129 -37.11 3.35 -1.22
N ARG A 130 -36.36 3.06 -0.14
CA ARG A 130 -36.95 2.79 1.19
C ARG A 130 -37.14 4.03 2.06
N ASP A 131 -36.87 5.22 1.53
CA ASP A 131 -36.90 6.50 2.27
C ASP A 131 -36.09 6.47 3.58
N MET A 132 -34.98 5.75 3.58
CA MET A 132 -34.12 5.62 4.75
C MET A 132 -33.37 6.93 5.02
N THR A 133 -33.40 7.38 6.27
CA THR A 133 -32.62 8.55 6.68
C THR A 133 -31.13 8.22 6.73
N LEU A 134 -30.27 9.22 6.45
CA LEU A 134 -28.81 9.06 6.53
C LEU A 134 -28.34 8.48 7.87
N LEU A 135 -29.02 8.89 8.97
CA LEU A 135 -28.70 8.38 10.29
C LEU A 135 -28.97 6.87 10.42
N GLN A 136 -30.06 6.40 9.85
CA GLN A 136 -30.40 4.96 9.84
C GLN A 136 -29.38 4.18 9.00
N ILE A 137 -28.99 4.69 7.83
CA ILE A 137 -28.01 4.07 6.95
C ILE A 137 -26.65 3.94 7.67
N LEU A 138 -26.16 5.01 8.30
CA LEU A 138 -24.89 5.01 9.01
C LEU A 138 -24.89 4.12 10.26
N ASN A 139 -26.05 3.84 10.85
CA ASN A 139 -26.17 2.92 11.99
C ASN A 139 -26.28 1.44 11.57
N MET A 140 -26.36 1.14 10.27
CA MET A 140 -26.35 -0.25 9.81
C MET A 140 -24.94 -0.85 9.96
N LYS A 141 -24.82 -1.96 10.70
CA LYS A 141 -23.53 -2.65 10.92
C LYS A 141 -22.78 -2.97 9.62
N MET A 142 -23.51 -3.33 8.56
CA MET A 142 -22.94 -3.61 7.24
C MET A 142 -22.24 -2.37 6.67
N ILE A 143 -22.86 -1.21 6.71
CA ILE A 143 -22.32 0.05 6.19
C ILE A 143 -21.12 0.49 7.03
N THR A 144 -21.25 0.46 8.34
CA THR A 144 -20.17 0.82 9.26
C THR A 144 -18.93 -0.05 9.04
N SER A 145 -19.10 -1.36 8.86
CA SER A 145 -17.98 -2.27 8.59
C SER A 145 -17.28 -1.97 7.27
N GLU A 146 -18.04 -1.62 6.23
CA GLU A 146 -17.45 -1.25 4.94
C GLU A 146 -16.73 0.09 5.01
N ILE A 147 -17.27 1.08 5.72
CA ILE A 147 -16.56 2.36 5.96
C ILE A 147 -15.24 2.12 6.67
N ILE A 148 -15.23 1.30 7.73
CA ILE A 148 -14.00 0.96 8.47
C ILE A 148 -13.00 0.26 7.55
N LYS A 149 -13.43 -0.69 6.74
CA LYS A 149 -12.62 -1.40 5.76
C LYS A 149 -11.95 -0.43 4.76
N ILE A 150 -12.73 0.52 4.23
CA ILE A 150 -12.23 1.55 3.30
C ILE A 150 -11.19 2.45 3.99
N ILE A 151 -11.46 2.90 5.21
CA ILE A 151 -10.54 3.76 5.96
C ILE A 151 -9.21 3.04 6.22
N ILE A 152 -9.25 1.82 6.73
CA ILE A 152 -8.05 1.03 7.02
C ILE A 152 -7.24 0.78 5.73
N GLY A 153 -7.91 0.35 4.66
CA GLY A 153 -7.28 0.14 3.36
C GLY A 153 -6.62 1.42 2.83
N SER A 154 -7.31 2.55 2.91
CA SER A 154 -6.80 3.84 2.43
C SER A 154 -5.57 4.31 3.23
N ILE A 155 -5.57 4.17 4.56
CA ILE A 155 -4.40 4.50 5.39
C ILE A 155 -3.21 3.61 5.00
N GLY A 156 -3.45 2.31 4.81
CA GLY A 156 -2.42 1.39 4.34
C GLY A 156 -1.79 1.83 3.02
N LEU A 157 -2.62 2.23 2.04
CA LEU A 157 -2.16 2.72 0.75
C LEU A 157 -1.32 4.00 0.84
N VAL A 158 -1.73 4.94 1.68
CA VAL A 158 -0.97 6.19 1.91
C VAL A 158 0.43 5.90 2.45
N VAL A 159 0.60 4.85 3.24
CA VAL A 159 1.90 4.46 3.82
C VAL A 159 2.80 3.78 2.79
N VAL A 160 2.27 3.12 1.77
CA VAL A 160 3.06 2.41 0.74
C VAL A 160 4.03 3.36 0.02
N ALA A 161 3.57 4.53 -0.43
CA ALA A 161 4.39 5.46 -1.21
C ALA A 161 5.64 5.95 -0.45
N PRO A 162 5.55 6.47 0.80
CA PRO A 162 6.72 6.85 1.57
C PRO A 162 7.63 5.66 1.88
N MET A 163 7.08 4.50 2.22
CA MET A 163 7.89 3.31 2.52
C MET A 163 8.67 2.84 1.29
N THR A 164 8.01 2.77 0.13
CA THR A 164 8.68 2.40 -1.13
C THR A 164 9.76 3.40 -1.51
N THR A 165 9.50 4.70 -1.33
CA THR A 165 10.47 5.77 -1.55
C THR A 165 11.71 5.61 -0.67
N TYR A 166 11.50 5.36 0.62
CA TYR A 166 12.59 5.14 1.59
C TYR A 166 13.43 3.93 1.24
N ILE A 167 12.77 2.80 1.00
CA ILE A 167 13.43 1.54 0.63
C ILE A 167 14.20 1.70 -0.69
N GLY A 168 13.61 2.34 -1.69
CA GLY A 168 14.25 2.63 -2.96
C GLY A 168 15.50 3.49 -2.78
N ALA A 169 15.39 4.60 -2.06
CA ALA A 169 16.52 5.48 -1.81
C ALA A 169 17.68 4.76 -1.10
N ILE A 170 17.40 3.88 -0.15
CA ILE A 170 18.42 3.07 0.53
C ILE A 170 19.09 2.10 -0.46
N ILE A 171 18.29 1.35 -1.24
CA ILE A 171 18.81 0.35 -2.19
C ILE A 171 19.72 1.01 -3.24
N TYR A 172 19.31 2.14 -3.80
CA TYR A 172 20.09 2.85 -4.81
C TYR A 172 21.32 3.57 -4.21
N SER A 173 21.23 4.05 -2.96
CA SER A 173 22.35 4.67 -2.25
C SER A 173 23.46 3.66 -1.89
N LEU A 174 23.08 2.46 -1.42
CA LEU A 174 24.03 1.39 -1.10
C LEU A 174 24.80 0.90 -2.34
N ASP A 175 24.18 0.98 -3.49
CA ASP A 175 24.80 0.59 -4.76
C ASP A 175 25.83 1.59 -5.23
N ASP A 176 25.58 2.89 -5.05
CA ASP A 176 26.56 3.94 -5.32
C ASP A 176 27.85 3.77 -4.49
N GLU A 177 27.73 3.38 -3.22
CA GLU A 177 28.88 3.08 -2.38
C GLU A 177 29.69 1.88 -2.88
N LYS A 178 29.02 0.83 -3.33
CA LYS A 178 29.70 -0.34 -3.91
C LYS A 178 30.44 0.01 -5.19
N VAL A 179 29.80 0.76 -6.09
CA VAL A 179 30.42 1.23 -7.33
C VAL A 179 31.60 2.15 -7.04
N ARG A 180 31.47 3.08 -6.09
CA ARG A 180 32.59 3.95 -5.67
C ARG A 180 33.76 3.16 -5.10
N LYS A 181 33.51 2.16 -4.24
CA LYS A 181 34.59 1.29 -3.69
C LYS A 181 35.31 0.48 -4.77
N ILE A 182 34.55 -0.06 -5.74
CA ILE A 182 35.15 -0.81 -6.86
C ILE A 182 36.00 0.11 -7.72
N ASN A 183 35.51 1.31 -8.03
CA ASN A 183 36.22 2.26 -8.88
C ASN A 183 37.48 2.83 -8.17
N SER A 184 37.43 3.11 -6.87
CA SER A 184 38.59 3.52 -6.09
C SER A 184 39.69 2.43 -6.03
N ASN A 185 39.30 1.18 -5.86
CA ASN A 185 40.24 0.05 -5.87
C ASN A 185 40.86 -0.17 -7.26
N PHE A 186 40.09 0.08 -8.33
CA PHE A 186 40.61 -0.01 -9.70
C PHE A 186 41.58 1.11 -10.02
N GLN A 187 41.30 2.34 -9.59
CA GLN A 187 42.19 3.49 -9.73
C GLN A 187 43.48 3.29 -8.92
N LEU A 188 43.39 2.81 -7.67
CA LEU A 188 44.57 2.49 -6.85
C LEU A 188 45.47 1.43 -7.50
N LYS A 189 44.88 0.34 -8.04
CA LYS A 189 45.67 -0.66 -8.79
C LYS A 189 46.34 -0.09 -10.02
N ARG A 190 45.71 0.84 -10.74
CA ARG A 190 46.29 1.51 -11.92
C ARG A 190 47.45 2.41 -11.55
N ILE A 191 47.33 3.16 -10.45
CA ILE A 191 48.44 4.01 -9.94
C ILE A 191 49.61 3.14 -9.47
N ILE A 192 49.36 2.07 -8.72
CA ILE A 192 50.41 1.14 -8.26
C ILE A 192 51.16 0.53 -9.43
N ASN A 193 50.45 0.09 -10.48
CA ASN A 193 51.06 -0.47 -11.67
C ASN A 193 51.85 0.57 -12.53
N MET A 194 51.54 1.88 -12.39
CA MET A 194 52.33 2.94 -13.03
C MET A 194 53.61 3.28 -12.26
N ILE A 195 53.60 3.11 -10.94
CA ILE A 195 54.77 3.39 -10.08
C ILE A 195 55.78 2.23 -10.11
N LEU A 196 55.32 1.01 -10.39
CA LEU A 196 56.15 -0.20 -10.44
C LEU A 196 56.75 -0.48 -11.84
N LYS A 197 56.51 0.37 -12.84
CA LYS A 197 57.17 0.39 -14.14
C LYS A 197 58.20 1.52 -14.19
#